data_305ced352baff1da911b79d645b8519b
#
_entry.id   305ced352baff1da911b79d645b8519b
#
_cell.length_a   1.000
_cell.length_b   1.000
_cell.length_c   1.000
_cell.angle_alpha   90.00
_cell.angle_beta   90.00
_cell.angle_gamma   90.00
#
_symmetry.space_group_name_H-M   'P 1'
#
loop_
_entity.id
_entity.type
_entity.pdbx_description
1 polymer ?
#
loop_
_entity_poly.entity_id
_entity_poly.type
_entity_poly.pdbx_seq_one_letter_code
_entity_poly.pdbx_strand_id
1 'polypeptide(L)'
;MSDKLTRIALVNPDRCKPKKCRQECKKSCPVVRMGKLCIEVDPSSKIAFISEELCIGCGICPKKCPFEAINIINLPTNLESQVTHRYSANSFKLHRLPTPRPGQVLGLVGTNGIGKSTALKILSGKVKPNLGRFDNPPDWQEILRYFRGSELQNYFTKVLEDNLKPLIKPQYVDHIPRAIKGSQTVKQMLDSKLELDNLDDVIRDLDLDVVLEREISQLSGGELQRFAIGMSCVQKADVYMFDEPSSYLDVKQRLNAARIIRSLLRPDNYVIAVEHDLSVADYLSDFICCLYGMPSMYGVVTMPFSVREGINIFLDGKIPTENLRFREESLTFKIADAQEEVIAEKSRRYTYPAMTKTQGNFKLNLDAGSFTDSEIIVLLGENGTGKTTFVKLLAGKLKPDNEKDEQHFSVSLKPQTIAPKFPGTVRELLLKQIRAAFMHPQFNTDVLKPMNLENIMDQYVTTLSGGELQRVAIVLALGKPADIYLIDEPSAYLDSEQRILAARVIKRYILHAKKTAFIVEHDIVMATYLADRVVVYSGTPSVESFATAPESLLTGMNKFLKSLEITFRRDPTNFRPVRPAMTASSPTPSPNANLHFLRLQRINKLGSQLDTEQKLQGTYFFTDSAL
;
A
#
# COMPACT_ATOMS: atom_id res chain seq x y z
N MET A 1 -0.24 31.71 -23.63
CA MET A 1 1.10 31.17 -23.92
C MET A 1 1.05 29.68 -23.60
N SER A 2 1.20 28.80 -24.60
CA SER A 2 1.24 27.36 -24.34
C SER A 2 2.52 27.06 -23.57
N ASP A 3 2.38 26.52 -22.34
CA ASP A 3 3.51 26.08 -21.54
C ASP A 3 4.35 25.11 -22.38
N LYS A 4 5.59 25.47 -22.66
CA LYS A 4 6.55 24.59 -23.30
C LYS A 4 6.79 23.40 -22.37
N LEU A 5 6.20 22.27 -22.66
CA LEU A 5 6.48 21.02 -21.95
C LEU A 5 7.93 20.63 -22.18
N THR A 6 8.73 20.57 -21.15
CA THR A 6 10.09 20.03 -21.24
C THR A 6 10.03 18.52 -21.39
N ARG A 7 10.51 18.01 -22.51
CA ARG A 7 10.58 16.57 -22.77
C ARG A 7 11.97 16.05 -22.42
N ILE A 8 12.01 15.08 -21.53
CA ILE A 8 13.27 14.46 -21.09
C ILE A 8 13.26 12.99 -21.49
N ALA A 9 14.37 12.50 -22.02
CA ALA A 9 14.59 11.09 -22.24
C ALA A 9 15.36 10.50 -21.06
N LEU A 10 14.76 9.56 -20.35
CA LEU A 10 15.36 8.83 -19.24
C LEU A 10 15.81 7.45 -19.69
N VAL A 11 16.95 6.98 -19.16
CA VAL A 11 17.52 5.68 -19.46
C VAL A 11 17.47 4.81 -18.20
N ASN A 12 16.78 3.68 -18.29
CA ASN A 12 16.74 2.70 -17.21
C ASN A 12 18.07 1.93 -17.17
N PRO A 13 18.86 2.02 -16.10
CA PRO A 13 20.18 1.40 -16.02
C PRO A 13 20.12 -0.14 -15.99
N ASP A 14 19.03 -0.73 -15.47
CA ASP A 14 18.89 -2.18 -15.36
C ASP A 14 18.56 -2.83 -16.71
N ARG A 15 17.84 -2.09 -17.58
CA ARG A 15 17.42 -2.54 -18.91
C ARG A 15 18.41 -2.16 -20.00
N CYS A 16 19.11 -1.04 -19.88
CA CYS A 16 20.06 -0.59 -20.89
C CYS A 16 21.28 -1.52 -20.94
N LYS A 17 21.53 -2.14 -22.09
CA LYS A 17 22.66 -3.05 -22.31
C LYS A 17 23.42 -2.66 -23.58
N PRO A 18 24.23 -1.58 -23.56
CA PRO A 18 24.89 -1.02 -24.76
C PRO A 18 25.80 -2.01 -25.47
N LYS A 19 26.37 -2.97 -24.71
CA LYS A 19 27.24 -4.03 -25.29
C LYS A 19 26.48 -5.14 -26.00
N LYS A 20 25.14 -5.24 -25.78
CA LYS A 20 24.30 -6.31 -26.38
C LYS A 20 23.38 -5.79 -27.50
N CYS A 21 23.28 -4.48 -27.70
CA CYS A 21 22.50 -3.87 -28.78
C CYS A 21 23.40 -3.26 -29.88
N ARG A 22 22.79 -2.95 -31.01
CA ARG A 22 23.45 -2.28 -32.13
C ARG A 22 23.40 -0.75 -32.02
N GLN A 23 23.12 -0.20 -30.82
CA GLN A 23 22.97 1.23 -30.53
C GLN A 23 21.88 1.88 -31.41
N GLU A 24 20.75 1.21 -31.55
CA GLU A 24 19.61 1.64 -32.36
C GLU A 24 19.09 3.02 -31.92
N CYS A 25 19.12 3.33 -30.64
CA CYS A 25 18.75 4.65 -30.12
C CYS A 25 19.60 5.78 -30.70
N LYS A 26 20.94 5.60 -30.73
CA LYS A 26 21.87 6.57 -31.30
C LYS A 26 21.69 6.72 -32.83
N LYS A 27 21.61 5.60 -33.54
CA LYS A 27 21.45 5.57 -34.99
C LYS A 27 20.13 6.15 -35.49
N SER A 28 19.07 6.04 -34.72
CA SER A 28 17.73 6.51 -35.10
C SER A 28 17.43 7.93 -34.63
N CYS A 29 18.25 8.53 -33.78
CA CYS A 29 18.03 9.86 -33.26
C CYS A 29 18.18 10.94 -34.35
N PRO A 30 17.16 11.77 -34.62
CA PRO A 30 17.25 12.81 -35.64
C PRO A 30 18.32 13.87 -35.30
N VAL A 31 18.48 14.20 -34.02
CA VAL A 31 19.49 15.18 -33.57
C VAL A 31 20.91 14.66 -33.79
N VAL A 32 21.15 13.35 -33.55
CA VAL A 32 22.45 12.72 -33.86
C VAL A 32 22.71 12.69 -35.37
N ARG A 33 21.67 12.43 -36.16
CA ARG A 33 21.78 12.47 -37.65
C ARG A 33 22.10 13.86 -38.19
N MET A 34 21.76 14.91 -37.45
CA MET A 34 22.13 16.30 -37.73
C MET A 34 23.57 16.66 -37.30
N GLY A 35 24.36 15.68 -36.84
CA GLY A 35 25.72 15.86 -36.40
C GLY A 35 25.92 16.35 -34.97
N LYS A 36 24.86 16.41 -34.14
CA LYS A 36 24.96 16.81 -32.72
C LYS A 36 25.06 15.59 -31.81
N LEU A 37 25.87 15.65 -30.75
CA LEU A 37 26.10 14.57 -29.79
C LEU A 37 24.95 14.49 -28.76
N CYS A 38 23.73 14.19 -29.21
CA CYS A 38 22.56 14.06 -28.33
C CYS A 38 22.54 12.71 -27.61
N ILE A 39 22.94 11.62 -28.23
CA ILE A 39 23.03 10.29 -27.63
C ILE A 39 24.47 9.78 -27.80
N GLU A 40 25.11 9.55 -26.67
CA GLU A 40 26.47 9.01 -26.63
C GLU A 40 26.45 7.63 -25.96
N VAL A 41 27.23 6.73 -26.51
CA VAL A 41 27.44 5.38 -25.98
C VAL A 41 28.93 5.15 -25.97
N ASP A 42 29.53 5.29 -24.80
CA ASP A 42 30.93 5.03 -24.59
C ASP A 42 31.15 3.51 -24.41
N PRO A 43 32.20 2.89 -24.96
CA PRO A 43 32.51 1.47 -24.74
C PRO A 43 32.70 1.08 -23.27
N SER A 44 33.13 2.02 -22.43
CA SER A 44 33.28 1.83 -20.97
C SER A 44 31.97 2.01 -20.20
N SER A 45 30.99 2.72 -20.77
CA SER A 45 29.76 3.07 -20.12
C SER A 45 28.82 1.86 -19.96
N LYS A 46 28.16 1.78 -18.80
CA LYS A 46 27.13 0.77 -18.53
C LYS A 46 25.78 1.11 -19.18
N ILE A 47 25.53 2.38 -19.49
CA ILE A 47 24.28 2.90 -20.05
C ILE A 47 24.57 3.89 -21.18
N ALA A 48 23.59 4.09 -22.07
CA ALA A 48 23.63 5.18 -23.03
C ALA A 48 23.40 6.52 -22.32
N PHE A 49 24.19 7.53 -22.65
CA PHE A 49 23.99 8.91 -22.20
C PHE A 49 23.12 9.66 -23.20
N ILE A 50 22.11 10.38 -22.73
CA ILE A 50 21.24 11.23 -23.56
C ILE A 50 21.30 12.65 -23.02
N SER A 51 21.79 13.59 -23.83
CA SER A 51 21.83 15.01 -23.47
C SER A 51 20.42 15.57 -23.37
N GLU A 52 20.05 16.11 -22.21
CA GLU A 52 18.74 16.71 -21.95
C GLU A 52 18.56 18.02 -22.71
N GLU A 53 19.63 18.77 -22.90
CA GLU A 53 19.62 20.06 -23.63
C GLU A 53 19.41 19.86 -25.15
N LEU A 54 19.99 18.83 -25.74
CA LEU A 54 19.90 18.54 -27.16
C LEU A 54 18.71 17.67 -27.54
N CYS A 55 18.12 16.96 -26.57
CA CYS A 55 17.00 16.04 -26.80
C CYS A 55 15.69 16.80 -27.08
N ILE A 56 15.12 16.62 -28.27
CA ILE A 56 13.83 17.21 -28.66
C ILE A 56 12.64 16.36 -28.24
N GLY A 57 12.84 15.22 -27.57
CA GLY A 57 11.76 14.35 -27.09
C GLY A 57 10.89 13.70 -28.19
N CYS A 58 11.42 13.44 -29.36
CA CYS A 58 10.68 12.97 -30.54
C CYS A 58 10.07 11.54 -30.41
N GLY A 59 10.39 10.77 -29.39
CA GLY A 59 9.83 9.43 -29.13
C GLY A 59 10.36 8.31 -30.03
N ILE A 60 11.36 8.56 -30.89
CA ILE A 60 11.89 7.54 -31.80
C ILE A 60 12.77 6.54 -31.06
N CYS A 61 13.65 7.01 -30.16
CA CYS A 61 14.59 6.15 -29.43
C CYS A 61 13.90 5.12 -28.50
N PRO A 62 12.79 5.41 -27.77
CA PRO A 62 12.05 4.38 -27.05
C PRO A 62 11.54 3.27 -27.96
N LYS A 63 10.93 3.63 -29.08
CA LYS A 63 10.36 2.67 -30.04
C LYS A 63 11.39 1.79 -30.73
N LYS A 64 12.65 2.25 -30.81
CA LYS A 64 13.74 1.53 -31.47
C LYS A 64 14.66 0.80 -30.50
N CYS A 65 14.52 1.00 -29.19
CA CYS A 65 15.32 0.32 -28.18
C CYS A 65 14.86 -1.15 -28.02
N PRO A 66 15.70 -2.16 -28.32
CA PRO A 66 15.29 -3.56 -28.22
C PRO A 66 15.09 -4.03 -26.76
N PHE A 67 15.57 -3.26 -25.80
CA PHE A 67 15.44 -3.55 -24.37
C PHE A 67 14.44 -2.64 -23.66
N GLU A 68 13.72 -1.78 -24.38
CA GLU A 68 12.77 -0.81 -23.83
C GLU A 68 13.34 -0.01 -22.65
N ALA A 69 14.63 0.30 -22.73
CA ALA A 69 15.36 0.96 -21.66
C ALA A 69 15.18 2.48 -21.62
N ILE A 70 14.60 3.08 -22.66
CA ILE A 70 14.47 4.53 -22.81
C ILE A 70 13.01 4.92 -22.73
N ASN A 71 12.70 5.89 -21.87
CA ASN A 71 11.38 6.49 -21.77
C ASN A 71 11.47 8.00 -21.97
N ILE A 72 10.48 8.56 -22.66
CA ILE A 72 10.35 10.01 -22.84
C ILE A 72 9.22 10.49 -21.97
N ILE A 73 9.49 11.49 -21.14
CA ILE A 73 8.54 12.07 -20.20
C ILE A 73 8.37 13.55 -20.52
N ASN A 74 7.12 14.00 -20.50
CA ASN A 74 6.80 15.41 -20.54
C ASN A 74 6.68 15.92 -19.09
N LEU A 75 7.60 16.78 -18.68
CA LEU A 75 7.55 17.46 -17.39
C LEU A 75 7.02 18.87 -17.57
N PRO A 76 6.19 19.39 -16.64
CA PRO A 76 5.91 20.81 -16.60
C PRO A 76 7.21 21.60 -16.45
N THR A 77 7.34 22.73 -17.14
CA THR A 77 8.57 23.57 -17.17
C THR A 77 8.97 24.01 -15.76
N ASN A 78 8.00 24.23 -14.89
CA ASN A 78 8.23 24.65 -13.49
C ASN A 78 8.93 23.60 -12.63
N LEU A 79 8.89 22.31 -13.00
CA LEU A 79 9.53 21.23 -12.24
C LEU A 79 11.04 21.13 -12.47
N GLU A 80 11.57 21.64 -13.58
CA GLU A 80 13.02 21.61 -13.82
C GLU A 80 13.81 22.42 -12.78
N SER A 81 13.28 23.57 -12.38
CA SER A 81 13.90 24.41 -11.34
C SER A 81 13.76 23.85 -9.93
N GLN A 82 12.91 22.82 -9.73
CA GLN A 82 12.56 22.27 -8.43
C GLN A 82 13.18 20.89 -8.16
N VAL A 83 14.23 20.52 -8.90
CA VAL A 83 14.97 19.28 -8.66
C VAL A 83 15.73 19.38 -7.35
N THR A 84 15.43 18.50 -6.41
CA THR A 84 16.12 18.46 -5.11
C THR A 84 17.28 17.48 -5.11
N HIS A 85 17.11 16.32 -5.76
CA HIS A 85 18.15 15.30 -5.79
C HIS A 85 18.11 14.47 -7.07
N ARG A 86 19.30 14.10 -7.53
CA ARG A 86 19.52 13.24 -8.69
C ARG A 86 20.75 12.37 -8.46
N TYR A 87 20.69 11.08 -8.72
CA TYR A 87 21.81 10.17 -8.44
C TYR A 87 22.91 10.22 -9.51
N SER A 88 22.55 10.35 -10.79
CA SER A 88 23.49 10.45 -11.92
C SER A 88 22.79 11.01 -13.16
N ALA A 89 23.51 11.17 -14.28
CA ALA A 89 22.92 11.51 -15.55
C ALA A 89 21.88 10.46 -15.98
N ASN A 90 20.76 10.93 -16.54
CA ASN A 90 19.66 10.06 -17.01
C ASN A 90 19.13 9.05 -15.96
N SER A 91 19.29 9.36 -14.66
CA SER A 91 18.82 8.56 -13.53
C SER A 91 17.64 9.21 -12.82
N PHE A 92 17.12 8.51 -11.81
CA PHE A 92 16.01 8.99 -10.99
C PHE A 92 16.20 10.41 -10.47
N LYS A 93 15.16 11.24 -10.61
CA LYS A 93 15.09 12.62 -10.11
C LYS A 93 14.01 12.74 -9.04
N LEU A 94 14.34 13.37 -7.93
CA LEU A 94 13.37 13.77 -6.93
C LEU A 94 13.15 15.28 -7.01
N HIS A 95 11.90 15.68 -7.17
CA HIS A 95 11.48 17.08 -7.16
C HIS A 95 10.80 17.42 -5.85
N ARG A 96 11.19 18.51 -5.24
CA ARG A 96 10.74 18.96 -3.92
C ARG A 96 11.10 17.99 -2.81
N LEU A 97 10.76 18.33 -1.56
CA LEU A 97 10.89 17.47 -0.38
C LEU A 97 9.65 17.60 0.49
N PRO A 98 9.33 16.54 1.26
CA PRO A 98 8.31 16.64 2.29
C PRO A 98 8.71 17.67 3.34
N THR A 99 7.75 18.41 3.86
CA THR A 99 7.97 19.49 4.83
C THR A 99 7.50 19.05 6.21
N PRO A 100 8.39 18.49 7.07
CA PRO A 100 8.03 18.09 8.41
C PRO A 100 7.82 19.29 9.32
N ARG A 101 6.87 19.17 10.25
CA ARG A 101 6.56 20.18 11.26
C ARG A 101 6.78 19.63 12.67
N PRO A 102 7.36 20.40 13.58
CA PRO A 102 7.56 19.93 14.95
C PRO A 102 6.22 19.71 15.65
N GLY A 103 6.17 18.67 16.50
CA GLY A 103 4.97 18.30 17.24
C GLY A 103 3.84 17.71 16.39
N GLN A 104 4.09 17.32 15.15
CA GLN A 104 3.10 16.76 14.24
C GLN A 104 3.67 15.54 13.49
N VAL A 105 2.78 14.60 13.13
CA VAL A 105 3.13 13.45 12.29
C VAL A 105 2.89 13.79 10.83
N LEU A 106 3.94 13.72 10.02
CA LEU A 106 3.87 13.85 8.57
C LEU A 106 3.77 12.46 7.92
N GLY A 107 2.66 12.18 7.25
CA GLY A 107 2.46 10.98 6.43
C GLY A 107 2.95 11.17 4.99
N LEU A 108 3.61 10.17 4.46
CA LEU A 108 4.01 10.11 3.05
C LEU A 108 3.26 8.98 2.35
N VAL A 109 2.48 9.31 1.34
CA VAL A 109 1.68 8.37 0.54
C VAL A 109 2.09 8.43 -0.92
N GLY A 110 2.24 7.28 -1.56
CA GLY A 110 2.62 7.21 -2.97
C GLY A 110 3.03 5.80 -3.38
N THR A 111 3.13 5.55 -4.68
CA THR A 111 3.52 4.26 -5.26
C THR A 111 4.97 3.89 -4.94
N ASN A 112 5.33 2.64 -5.15
CA ASN A 112 6.72 2.20 -4.97
C ASN A 112 7.63 2.77 -6.07
N GLY A 113 8.90 3.02 -5.72
CA GLY A 113 9.91 3.52 -6.67
C GLY A 113 9.83 5.00 -7.04
N ILE A 114 8.97 5.82 -6.39
CA ILE A 114 8.86 7.27 -6.65
C ILE A 114 9.66 8.15 -5.68
N GLY A 115 10.55 7.54 -4.87
CA GLY A 115 11.51 8.29 -4.07
C GLY A 115 11.14 8.55 -2.61
N LYS A 116 10.13 7.85 -2.03
CA LYS A 116 9.79 7.96 -0.59
C LYS A 116 11.01 7.74 0.31
N SER A 117 11.69 6.60 0.15
CA SER A 117 12.89 6.28 0.94
C SER A 117 14.07 7.21 0.63
N THR A 118 14.16 7.77 -0.59
CA THR A 118 15.16 8.81 -0.92
C THR A 118 14.88 10.09 -0.15
N ALA A 119 13.62 10.52 -0.08
CA ALA A 119 13.23 11.68 0.72
C ALA A 119 13.57 11.49 2.21
N LEU A 120 13.28 10.31 2.79
CA LEU A 120 13.68 9.99 4.17
C LEU A 120 15.19 10.05 4.38
N LYS A 121 15.99 9.50 3.45
CA LYS A 121 17.46 9.56 3.52
C LYS A 121 18.00 10.98 3.47
N ILE A 122 17.36 11.86 2.68
CA ILE A 122 17.74 13.28 2.62
C ILE A 122 17.36 14.00 3.91
N LEU A 123 16.13 13.83 4.39
CA LEU A 123 15.68 14.45 5.64
C LEU A 123 16.45 13.94 6.86
N SER A 124 16.94 12.70 6.85
CA SER A 124 17.82 12.19 7.92
C SER A 124 19.29 12.62 7.83
N GLY A 125 19.65 13.44 6.84
CA GLY A 125 21.03 13.86 6.61
C GLY A 125 21.95 12.76 6.05
N LYS A 126 21.46 11.52 5.84
CA LYS A 126 22.28 10.42 5.27
C LYS A 126 22.66 10.67 3.80
N VAL A 127 21.86 11.43 3.08
CA VAL A 127 22.12 11.82 1.69
C VAL A 127 21.97 13.34 1.59
N LYS A 128 23.02 14.01 1.17
CA LYS A 128 23.00 15.44 0.92
C LYS A 128 22.22 15.74 -0.36
N PRO A 129 21.25 16.65 -0.37
CA PRO A 129 20.57 17.07 -1.59
C PRO A 129 21.57 17.75 -2.54
N ASN A 130 21.51 17.42 -3.82
CA ASN A 130 22.47 17.96 -4.81
C ASN A 130 21.84 18.94 -5.82
N LEU A 131 20.58 19.31 -5.64
CA LEU A 131 19.85 20.25 -6.50
C LEU A 131 19.97 19.92 -8.01
N GLY A 132 20.06 18.59 -8.33
CA GLY A 132 20.24 18.12 -9.69
C GLY A 132 21.70 18.12 -10.21
N ARG A 133 22.64 18.69 -9.47
CA ARG A 133 24.06 18.76 -9.82
C ARG A 133 24.83 17.60 -9.18
N PHE A 134 24.85 16.46 -9.84
CA PHE A 134 25.48 15.22 -9.33
C PHE A 134 27.00 15.23 -9.47
N ASP A 135 27.56 15.90 -10.50
CA ASP A 135 29.01 15.98 -10.72
C ASP A 135 29.69 17.01 -9.81
N ASN A 136 29.00 18.10 -9.49
CA ASN A 136 29.48 19.16 -8.59
C ASN A 136 28.38 19.54 -7.60
N PRO A 137 28.15 18.74 -6.53
CA PRO A 137 27.07 18.96 -5.59
C PRO A 137 27.28 20.28 -4.83
N PRO A 138 26.19 21.06 -4.60
CA PRO A 138 26.25 22.36 -3.92
C PRO A 138 26.71 22.19 -2.47
N ASP A 139 27.25 23.24 -1.89
CA ASP A 139 27.53 23.30 -0.46
C ASP A 139 26.23 23.47 0.38
N TRP A 140 26.33 23.38 1.70
CA TRP A 140 25.17 23.55 2.56
C TRP A 140 24.60 24.97 2.56
N GLN A 141 25.44 25.98 2.39
CA GLN A 141 24.99 27.36 2.33
C GLN A 141 24.12 27.62 1.08
N GLU A 142 24.50 27.02 -0.03
CA GLU A 142 23.72 27.08 -1.27
C GLU A 142 22.40 26.31 -1.16
N ILE A 143 22.40 25.15 -0.48
CA ILE A 143 21.18 24.39 -0.20
C ILE A 143 20.23 25.18 0.70
N LEU A 144 20.73 25.79 1.78
CA LEU A 144 19.90 26.65 2.66
C LEU A 144 19.35 27.86 1.92
N ARG A 145 20.14 28.44 0.99
CA ARG A 145 19.68 29.55 0.14
C ARG A 145 18.58 29.12 -0.83
N TYR A 146 18.69 27.90 -1.38
CA TYR A 146 17.66 27.32 -2.25
C TYR A 146 16.32 27.12 -1.51
N PHE A 147 16.34 26.65 -0.27
CA PHE A 147 15.14 26.49 0.58
C PHE A 147 14.74 27.75 1.35
N ARG A 148 15.33 28.92 1.05
CA ARG A 148 15.07 30.16 1.77
C ARG A 148 13.59 30.51 1.79
N GLY A 149 13.09 30.85 2.99
CA GLY A 149 11.68 31.21 3.19
C GLY A 149 10.71 30.04 3.30
N SER A 150 11.21 28.79 3.27
CA SER A 150 10.41 27.58 3.51
C SER A 150 10.67 27.00 4.90
N GLU A 151 9.74 26.18 5.41
CA GLU A 151 9.92 25.43 6.66
C GLU A 151 11.13 24.47 6.58
N LEU A 152 11.49 24.02 5.37
CA LEU A 152 12.67 23.17 5.13
C LEU A 152 13.99 23.90 5.41
N GLN A 153 14.06 25.22 5.24
CA GLN A 153 15.24 25.99 5.63
C GLN A 153 15.50 25.86 7.13
N ASN A 154 14.47 26.08 7.95
CA ASN A 154 14.59 25.95 9.41
C ASN A 154 14.94 24.52 9.83
N TYR A 155 14.34 23.51 9.16
CA TYR A 155 14.65 22.12 9.41
C TYR A 155 16.12 21.79 9.11
N PHE A 156 16.64 22.14 7.92
CA PHE A 156 18.04 21.89 7.56
C PHE A 156 19.03 22.72 8.38
N THR A 157 18.67 23.94 8.79
CA THR A 157 19.50 24.73 9.71
C THR A 157 19.66 23.98 11.04
N LYS A 158 18.57 23.47 11.62
CA LYS A 158 18.63 22.65 12.83
C LYS A 158 19.41 21.35 12.63
N VAL A 159 19.29 20.68 11.50
CA VAL A 159 20.07 19.49 11.17
C VAL A 159 21.58 19.77 11.20
N LEU A 160 21.98 20.97 10.78
CA LEU A 160 23.38 21.39 10.70
C LEU A 160 23.93 21.94 12.02
N GLU A 161 23.16 22.81 12.69
CA GLU A 161 23.60 23.55 13.87
C GLU A 161 23.36 22.76 15.16
N ASP A 162 22.19 22.15 15.30
CA ASP A 162 21.76 21.44 16.50
C ASP A 162 22.14 19.95 16.49
N ASN A 163 22.76 19.44 15.40
CA ASN A 163 23.10 18.03 15.22
C ASN A 163 21.92 17.11 15.55
N LEU A 164 20.73 17.38 14.99
CA LEU A 164 19.53 16.57 15.23
C LEU A 164 19.85 15.08 15.08
N LYS A 165 19.44 14.30 16.08
CA LYS A 165 19.60 12.82 16.09
C LYS A 165 18.44 12.18 15.31
N PRO A 166 18.62 11.78 14.03
CA PRO A 166 17.60 11.08 13.28
C PRO A 166 17.61 9.60 13.59
N LEU A 167 16.46 9.01 13.83
CA LEU A 167 16.26 7.59 13.98
C LEU A 167 15.35 7.07 12.87
N ILE A 168 15.80 6.07 12.12
CA ILE A 168 15.05 5.48 11.02
C ILE A 168 14.74 4.03 11.33
N LYS A 169 13.47 3.67 11.42
CA LYS A 169 13.01 2.28 11.36
C LYS A 169 13.06 1.84 9.89
N PRO A 170 13.89 0.84 9.55
CA PRO A 170 14.05 0.42 8.15
C PRO A 170 12.81 -0.31 7.63
N GLN A 171 12.60 -0.28 6.31
CA GLN A 171 11.51 -0.99 5.63
C GLN A 171 11.63 -2.51 5.80
N TYR A 172 12.81 -3.07 5.53
CA TYR A 172 13.04 -4.52 5.57
C TYR A 172 13.57 -4.95 6.93
N VAL A 173 12.71 -5.53 7.76
CA VAL A 173 13.07 -6.02 9.10
C VAL A 173 13.78 -7.37 9.07
N ASP A 174 13.61 -8.15 8.00
CA ASP A 174 14.24 -9.48 7.83
C ASP A 174 15.78 -9.44 7.84
N HIS A 175 16.38 -8.26 7.68
CA HIS A 175 17.82 -8.07 7.78
C HIS A 175 18.31 -7.91 9.23
N ILE A 176 17.41 -7.58 10.18
CA ILE A 176 17.77 -7.32 11.58
C ILE A 176 18.43 -8.54 12.23
N PRO A 177 17.87 -9.77 12.13
CA PRO A 177 18.52 -10.95 12.70
C PRO A 177 19.93 -11.23 12.15
N ARG A 178 20.17 -10.85 10.89
CA ARG A 178 21.49 -11.04 10.24
C ARG A 178 22.51 -9.98 10.66
N ALA A 179 22.04 -8.80 11.05
CA ALA A 179 22.90 -7.69 11.47
C ALA A 179 23.34 -7.80 12.93
N ILE A 180 22.60 -8.53 13.76
CA ILE A 180 22.86 -8.72 15.17
C ILE A 180 23.90 -9.85 15.31
N LYS A 181 25.01 -9.55 15.96
CA LYS A 181 26.07 -10.53 16.28
C LYS A 181 25.75 -11.22 17.62
N GLY A 182 25.65 -12.54 17.60
CA GLY A 182 25.39 -13.36 18.79
C GLY A 182 23.89 -13.61 19.04
N SER A 183 23.61 -14.53 19.98
CA SER A 183 22.25 -14.86 20.41
C SER A 183 21.82 -13.83 21.46
N GLN A 184 20.94 -12.92 21.08
CA GLN A 184 20.38 -11.90 21.98
C GLN A 184 18.85 -12.03 22.03
N THR A 185 18.32 -11.92 23.24
CA THR A 185 16.86 -11.91 23.43
C THR A 185 16.27 -10.52 23.13
N VAL A 186 14.98 -10.49 22.84
CA VAL A 186 14.21 -9.25 22.62
C VAL A 186 14.40 -8.29 23.80
N LYS A 187 14.30 -8.78 25.04
CA LYS A 187 14.45 -8.00 26.27
C LYS A 187 15.83 -7.37 26.36
N GLN A 188 16.88 -8.16 26.22
CA GLN A 188 18.26 -7.66 26.29
C GLN A 188 18.53 -6.53 25.31
N MET A 189 17.96 -6.65 24.12
CA MET A 189 18.12 -5.63 23.07
C MET A 189 17.35 -4.35 23.38
N LEU A 190 16.11 -4.45 23.87
CA LEU A 190 15.30 -3.31 24.30
C LEU A 190 15.99 -2.58 25.46
N ASP A 191 16.42 -3.30 26.49
CA ASP A 191 17.11 -2.75 27.66
C ASP A 191 18.41 -2.04 27.27
N SER A 192 19.18 -2.59 26.32
CA SER A 192 20.44 -2.00 25.86
C SER A 192 20.27 -0.66 25.12
N LYS A 193 19.06 -0.37 24.63
CA LYS A 193 18.73 0.83 23.84
C LYS A 193 17.74 1.75 24.53
N LEU A 194 17.38 1.43 25.75
CA LEU A 194 16.43 2.20 26.55
C LEU A 194 16.99 3.58 26.90
N GLU A 195 16.41 4.63 26.34
CA GLU A 195 16.73 6.03 26.61
C GLU A 195 15.50 6.81 27.10
N LEU A 196 14.30 6.22 26.99
CA LEU A 196 13.02 6.81 27.42
C LEU A 196 12.37 5.91 28.47
N ASP A 197 11.66 6.52 29.43
CA ASP A 197 10.94 5.80 30.48
C ASP A 197 9.53 5.37 29.99
N ASN A 198 9.51 4.55 28.93
CA ASN A 198 8.26 4.10 28.28
C ASN A 198 8.28 2.62 27.90
N LEU A 199 9.21 1.84 28.47
CA LEU A 199 9.42 0.45 28.07
C LEU A 199 8.18 -0.41 28.31
N ASP A 200 7.54 -0.27 29.47
CA ASP A 200 6.37 -1.07 29.84
C ASP A 200 5.16 -0.78 28.92
N ASP A 201 4.97 0.48 28.55
CA ASP A 201 3.91 0.87 27.58
C ASP A 201 4.20 0.30 26.20
N VAL A 202 5.46 0.35 25.75
CA VAL A 202 5.89 -0.20 24.46
C VAL A 202 5.70 -1.72 24.43
N ILE A 203 6.10 -2.44 25.50
CA ILE A 203 5.93 -3.89 25.60
C ILE A 203 4.44 -4.26 25.54
N ARG A 204 3.62 -3.60 26.35
CA ARG A 204 2.18 -3.86 26.42
C ARG A 204 1.45 -3.56 25.11
N ASP A 205 1.65 -2.36 24.55
CA ASP A 205 0.91 -1.89 23.38
C ASP A 205 1.34 -2.58 22.08
N LEU A 206 2.57 -3.09 22.02
CA LEU A 206 3.07 -3.90 20.91
C LEU A 206 2.98 -5.41 21.12
N ASP A 207 2.32 -5.87 22.20
CA ASP A 207 2.19 -7.30 22.56
C ASP A 207 3.56 -8.03 22.51
N LEU A 208 4.61 -7.43 23.07
CA LEU A 208 5.97 -7.99 23.05
C LEU A 208 6.24 -8.90 24.26
N ASP A 209 5.39 -8.89 25.29
CA ASP A 209 5.51 -9.69 26.51
C ASP A 209 5.71 -11.18 26.23
N VAL A 210 5.00 -11.74 25.27
CA VAL A 210 5.09 -13.15 24.87
C VAL A 210 6.42 -13.54 24.25
N VAL A 211 7.17 -12.58 23.71
CA VAL A 211 8.40 -12.82 22.94
C VAL A 211 9.68 -12.27 23.61
N LEU A 212 9.57 -11.66 24.80
CA LEU A 212 10.70 -11.00 25.48
C LEU A 212 11.92 -11.90 25.67
N GLU A 213 11.69 -13.17 26.04
CA GLU A 213 12.74 -14.15 26.30
C GLU A 213 13.19 -14.92 25.04
N ARG A 214 12.55 -14.67 23.89
CA ARG A 214 12.93 -15.33 22.63
C ARG A 214 14.12 -14.63 21.99
N GLU A 215 14.93 -15.43 21.30
CA GLU A 215 15.97 -14.91 20.43
C GLU A 215 15.39 -14.19 19.22
N ILE A 216 16.02 -13.09 18.82
CA ILE A 216 15.57 -12.27 17.68
C ILE A 216 15.55 -13.07 16.37
N SER A 217 16.43 -14.06 16.24
CA SER A 217 16.48 -14.98 15.08
C SER A 217 15.26 -15.89 14.93
N GLN A 218 14.50 -16.10 15.99
CA GLN A 218 13.34 -16.99 16.04
C GLN A 218 12.00 -16.25 15.87
N LEU A 219 12.05 -14.92 15.75
CA LEU A 219 10.85 -14.11 15.61
C LEU A 219 10.21 -14.27 14.22
N SER A 220 8.90 -14.36 14.21
CA SER A 220 8.11 -14.25 12.98
C SER A 220 8.19 -12.84 12.37
N GLY A 221 7.82 -12.67 11.10
CA GLY A 221 7.86 -11.36 10.43
C GLY A 221 7.06 -10.27 11.17
N GLY A 222 5.88 -10.60 11.71
CA GLY A 222 5.07 -9.66 12.48
C GLY A 222 5.67 -9.33 13.86
N GLU A 223 6.22 -10.33 14.58
CA GLU A 223 6.92 -10.13 15.84
C GLU A 223 8.17 -9.28 15.64
N LEU A 224 8.94 -9.55 14.58
CA LEU A 224 10.12 -8.79 14.22
C LEU A 224 9.80 -7.34 13.85
N GLN A 225 8.67 -7.11 13.19
CA GLN A 225 8.18 -5.77 12.87
C GLN A 225 7.82 -4.99 14.14
N ARG A 226 7.06 -5.61 15.06
CA ARG A 226 6.69 -5.01 16.35
C ARG A 226 7.95 -4.71 17.19
N PHE A 227 8.89 -5.63 17.24
CA PHE A 227 10.18 -5.43 17.86
C PHE A 227 10.96 -4.25 17.25
N ALA A 228 11.02 -4.14 15.93
CA ALA A 228 11.71 -3.04 15.25
C ALA A 228 11.07 -1.67 15.53
N ILE A 229 9.73 -1.61 15.65
CA ILE A 229 9.02 -0.41 16.08
C ILE A 229 9.36 -0.11 17.54
N GLY A 230 9.27 -1.09 18.43
CA GLY A 230 9.60 -0.95 19.85
C GLY A 230 11.03 -0.43 20.06
N MET A 231 12.01 -1.01 19.36
CA MET A 231 13.40 -0.56 19.37
C MET A 231 13.57 0.92 18.97
N SER A 232 12.72 1.41 18.08
CA SER A 232 12.75 2.83 17.71
C SER A 232 12.01 3.71 18.73
N CYS A 233 10.99 3.18 19.40
CA CYS A 233 10.18 3.94 20.36
C CYS A 233 10.82 4.07 21.75
N VAL A 234 11.74 3.20 22.14
CA VAL A 234 12.45 3.29 23.42
C VAL A 234 13.67 4.21 23.39
N GLN A 235 14.11 4.64 22.21
CA GLN A 235 15.26 5.53 22.03
C GLN A 235 14.80 6.99 21.95
N LYS A 236 15.61 7.90 22.48
CA LYS A 236 15.40 9.35 22.37
C LYS A 236 15.96 9.86 21.04
N ALA A 237 15.11 10.47 20.22
CA ALA A 237 15.50 11.09 18.97
C ALA A 237 14.79 12.43 18.78
N ASP A 238 15.37 13.29 17.93
CA ASP A 238 14.77 14.56 17.53
C ASP A 238 13.92 14.38 16.27
N VAL A 239 14.27 13.41 15.44
CA VAL A 239 13.55 13.07 14.21
C VAL A 239 13.32 11.56 14.15
N TYR A 240 12.07 11.13 14.24
CA TYR A 240 11.68 9.74 14.08
C TYR A 240 11.15 9.51 12.67
N MET A 241 11.66 8.50 11.99
CA MET A 241 11.25 8.12 10.65
C MET A 241 10.87 6.66 10.60
N PHE A 242 9.63 6.37 10.21
CA PHE A 242 9.11 5.01 10.09
C PHE A 242 8.82 4.69 8.62
N ASP A 243 9.56 3.74 8.06
CA ASP A 243 9.33 3.25 6.69
C ASP A 243 8.48 1.98 6.74
N GLU A 244 7.21 2.08 6.34
CA GLU A 244 6.19 1.04 6.33
C GLU A 244 6.06 0.30 7.69
N PRO A 245 5.68 0.99 8.79
CA PRO A 245 5.55 0.33 10.09
C PRO A 245 4.39 -0.67 10.16
N SER A 246 3.38 -0.59 9.31
CA SER A 246 2.22 -1.48 9.33
C SER A 246 2.43 -2.83 8.61
N SER A 247 3.54 -3.01 7.90
CA SER A 247 3.81 -4.25 7.16
C SER A 247 3.84 -5.47 8.08
N TYR A 248 3.31 -6.62 7.64
CA TYR A 248 3.20 -7.90 8.39
C TYR A 248 2.28 -7.88 9.60
N LEU A 249 1.66 -6.76 9.95
CA LEU A 249 0.81 -6.61 11.12
C LEU A 249 -0.67 -6.81 10.75
N ASP A 250 -1.44 -7.40 11.64
CA ASP A 250 -2.90 -7.41 11.54
C ASP A 250 -3.51 -6.05 11.91
N VAL A 251 -4.82 -5.89 11.74
CA VAL A 251 -5.51 -4.60 11.93
C VAL A 251 -5.28 -4.03 13.33
N LYS A 252 -5.38 -4.86 14.39
CA LYS A 252 -5.18 -4.45 15.78
C LYS A 252 -3.76 -3.98 16.02
N GLN A 253 -2.80 -4.79 15.59
CA GLN A 253 -1.37 -4.50 15.73
C GLN A 253 -0.95 -3.24 14.95
N ARG A 254 -1.52 -3.00 13.75
CA ARG A 254 -1.29 -1.76 12.98
C ARG A 254 -1.72 -0.52 13.75
N LEU A 255 -2.88 -0.58 14.39
CA LEU A 255 -3.41 0.55 15.14
C LEU A 255 -2.68 0.78 16.46
N ASN A 256 -2.28 -0.28 17.14
CA ASN A 256 -1.42 -0.20 18.30
C ASN A 256 -0.05 0.40 17.95
N ALA A 257 0.57 -0.05 16.86
CA ALA A 257 1.79 0.53 16.35
C ALA A 257 1.63 2.03 16.04
N ALA A 258 0.53 2.42 15.39
CA ALA A 258 0.25 3.82 15.11
C ALA A 258 0.04 4.64 16.41
N ARG A 259 -0.60 4.06 17.44
CA ARG A 259 -0.78 4.71 18.76
C ARG A 259 0.57 4.96 19.43
N ILE A 260 1.43 3.96 19.49
CA ILE A 260 2.77 4.07 20.08
C ILE A 260 3.65 5.08 19.32
N ILE A 261 3.60 5.09 18.00
CA ILE A 261 4.33 6.08 17.20
C ILE A 261 3.83 7.50 17.50
N ARG A 262 2.52 7.70 17.65
CA ARG A 262 1.97 9.00 18.03
C ARG A 262 2.33 9.43 19.45
N SER A 263 2.52 8.52 20.38
CA SER A 263 2.93 8.85 21.76
C SER A 263 4.35 9.42 21.86
N LEU A 264 5.18 9.24 20.80
CA LEU A 264 6.51 9.85 20.71
C LEU A 264 6.47 11.35 20.47
N LEU A 265 5.32 11.92 20.08
CA LEU A 265 5.21 13.35 19.74
C LEU A 265 5.53 14.24 20.94
N ARG A 266 6.43 15.17 20.70
CA ARG A 266 6.77 16.28 21.59
C ARG A 266 6.74 17.57 20.80
N PRO A 267 6.58 18.74 21.41
CA PRO A 267 6.48 20.02 20.70
C PRO A 267 7.71 20.36 19.85
N ASP A 268 8.86 19.77 20.15
CA ASP A 268 10.16 20.07 19.56
C ASP A 268 10.67 19.00 18.57
N ASN A 269 10.07 17.81 18.55
CA ASN A 269 10.51 16.72 17.69
C ASN A 269 9.69 16.59 16.39
N TYR A 270 10.21 15.81 15.47
CA TYR A 270 9.60 15.52 14.16
C TYR A 270 9.30 14.03 14.03
N VAL A 271 8.12 13.70 13.55
CA VAL A 271 7.75 12.30 13.24
C VAL A 271 7.30 12.21 11.79
N ILE A 272 7.92 11.33 11.02
CA ILE A 272 7.64 11.12 9.60
C ILE A 272 7.35 9.64 9.40
N ALA A 273 6.23 9.30 8.76
CA ALA A 273 5.84 7.94 8.47
C ALA A 273 5.51 7.75 6.99
N VAL A 274 6.08 6.71 6.39
CA VAL A 274 5.70 6.24 5.05
C VAL A 274 4.74 5.09 5.22
N GLU A 275 3.55 5.20 4.64
CA GLU A 275 2.52 4.17 4.76
C GLU A 275 1.84 3.85 3.43
N HIS A 276 1.50 2.57 3.27
CA HIS A 276 0.71 2.07 2.14
C HIS A 276 -0.73 1.74 2.51
N ASP A 277 -0.99 1.46 3.78
CA ASP A 277 -2.36 1.31 4.29
C ASP A 277 -2.94 2.70 4.56
N LEU A 278 -3.91 3.09 3.73
CA LEU A 278 -4.52 4.42 3.82
C LEU A 278 -5.34 4.61 5.12
N SER A 279 -5.84 3.52 5.72
CA SER A 279 -6.53 3.57 7.02
C SER A 279 -5.55 3.86 8.16
N VAL A 280 -4.38 3.24 8.11
CA VAL A 280 -3.29 3.49 9.07
C VAL A 280 -2.72 4.88 8.88
N ALA A 281 -2.50 5.31 7.62
CA ALA A 281 -2.05 6.67 7.32
C ALA A 281 -3.01 7.74 7.85
N ASP A 282 -4.34 7.50 7.71
CA ASP A 282 -5.40 8.39 8.25
C ASP A 282 -5.39 8.44 9.79
N TYR A 283 -5.08 7.31 10.44
CA TYR A 283 -4.99 7.24 11.90
C TYR A 283 -3.71 7.88 12.46
N LEU A 284 -2.59 7.67 11.78
CA LEU A 284 -1.26 8.02 12.26
C LEU A 284 -0.91 9.49 12.03
N SER A 285 -1.31 10.06 10.87
CA SER A 285 -0.80 11.34 10.39
C SER A 285 -1.66 12.54 10.81
N ASP A 286 -1.06 13.71 10.92
CA ASP A 286 -1.73 15.00 11.05
C ASP A 286 -1.79 15.74 9.70
N PHE A 287 -0.76 15.53 8.85
CA PHE A 287 -0.66 16.00 7.48
C PHE A 287 -0.15 14.91 6.57
N ILE A 288 -0.50 14.99 5.28
CA ILE A 288 -0.02 14.06 4.25
C ILE A 288 0.60 14.82 3.09
N CYS A 289 1.79 14.40 2.69
CA CYS A 289 2.37 14.70 1.39
C CYS A 289 2.16 13.50 0.45
N CYS A 290 1.57 13.75 -0.71
CA CYS A 290 1.48 12.76 -1.77
C CYS A 290 2.74 12.81 -2.63
N LEU A 291 3.25 11.64 -2.98
CA LEU A 291 4.30 11.51 -3.97
C LEU A 291 3.71 10.90 -5.24
N TYR A 292 3.97 11.54 -6.36
CA TYR A 292 3.52 11.10 -7.68
C TYR A 292 4.66 11.15 -8.70
N GLY A 293 4.50 10.47 -9.81
CA GLY A 293 5.51 10.42 -10.85
C GLY A 293 5.57 9.08 -11.56
N MET A 294 6.72 8.78 -12.14
CA MET A 294 6.99 7.48 -12.77
C MET A 294 7.97 6.66 -11.93
N PRO A 295 7.62 5.44 -11.52
CA PRO A 295 8.50 4.58 -10.72
C PRO A 295 9.89 4.44 -11.34
N SER A 296 10.92 4.56 -10.51
CA SER A 296 12.35 4.48 -10.89
C SER A 296 12.83 5.56 -11.86
N MET A 297 12.02 6.55 -12.20
CA MET A 297 12.37 7.61 -13.15
C MET A 297 12.37 9.00 -12.51
N TYR A 298 11.24 9.41 -11.97
CA TYR A 298 11.14 10.64 -11.22
C TYR A 298 10.02 10.57 -10.19
N GLY A 299 10.14 11.37 -9.16
CA GLY A 299 9.09 11.59 -8.17
C GLY A 299 8.95 13.07 -7.85
N VAL A 300 7.74 13.49 -7.61
CA VAL A 300 7.39 14.85 -7.19
C VAL A 300 6.66 14.78 -5.88
N VAL A 301 7.09 15.57 -4.91
CA VAL A 301 6.45 15.67 -3.60
C VAL A 301 5.49 16.87 -3.62
N THR A 302 4.25 16.63 -3.20
CA THR A 302 3.27 17.72 -3.06
C THR A 302 3.53 18.55 -1.80
N MET A 303 2.91 19.70 -1.72
CA MET A 303 2.77 20.42 -0.46
C MET A 303 1.99 19.54 0.55
N PRO A 304 2.17 19.75 1.86
CA PRO A 304 1.41 19.04 2.88
C PRO A 304 -0.07 19.44 2.84
N PHE A 305 -0.95 18.47 2.77
CA PHE A 305 -2.39 18.61 2.86
C PHE A 305 -2.91 18.08 4.19
N SER A 306 -4.14 18.45 4.56
CA SER A 306 -4.85 17.75 5.63
C SER A 306 -4.98 16.26 5.28
N VAL A 307 -5.03 15.37 6.28
CA VAL A 307 -5.03 13.92 6.06
C VAL A 307 -6.13 13.49 5.09
N ARG A 308 -7.36 13.96 5.33
CA ARG A 308 -8.51 13.64 4.48
C ARG A 308 -8.30 14.10 3.04
N GLU A 309 -7.90 15.34 2.86
CA GLU A 309 -7.68 15.94 1.54
C GLU A 309 -6.53 15.25 0.79
N GLY A 310 -5.39 15.03 1.47
CA GLY A 310 -4.23 14.35 0.87
C GLY A 310 -4.55 12.94 0.40
N ILE A 311 -5.28 12.15 1.20
CA ILE A 311 -5.71 10.80 0.79
C ILE A 311 -6.69 10.88 -0.39
N ASN A 312 -7.64 11.84 -0.38
CA ASN A 312 -8.57 11.99 -1.49
C ASN A 312 -7.86 12.41 -2.78
N ILE A 313 -6.89 13.35 -2.71
CA ILE A 313 -6.03 13.72 -3.84
C ILE A 313 -5.31 12.49 -4.42
N PHE A 314 -4.73 11.66 -3.54
CA PHE A 314 -4.08 10.42 -3.97
C PHE A 314 -5.05 9.46 -4.67
N LEU A 315 -6.27 9.29 -4.14
CA LEU A 315 -7.31 8.42 -4.72
C LEU A 315 -7.85 8.97 -6.04
N ASP A 316 -8.09 10.28 -6.13
CA ASP A 316 -8.60 10.93 -7.35
C ASP A 316 -7.55 11.04 -8.46
N GLY A 317 -6.27 10.94 -8.11
CA GLY A 317 -5.18 11.08 -9.08
C GLY A 317 -5.04 12.48 -9.65
N LYS A 318 -5.58 13.50 -8.96
CA LYS A 318 -5.54 14.91 -9.38
C LYS A 318 -5.16 15.81 -8.21
N ILE A 319 -4.22 16.71 -8.44
CA ILE A 319 -3.80 17.76 -7.49
C ILE A 319 -4.51 19.05 -7.88
N PRO A 320 -5.50 19.51 -7.09
CA PRO A 320 -6.29 20.69 -7.42
C PRO A 320 -5.45 21.97 -7.47
N THR A 321 -4.52 22.12 -6.51
CA THR A 321 -3.66 23.31 -6.36
C THR A 321 -2.71 23.54 -7.55
N GLU A 322 -2.34 22.47 -8.25
CA GLU A 322 -1.43 22.52 -9.41
C GLU A 322 -2.20 22.29 -10.73
N ASN A 323 -3.51 22.05 -10.66
CA ASN A 323 -4.35 21.62 -11.77
C ASN A 323 -3.72 20.46 -12.58
N LEU A 324 -3.04 19.57 -11.88
CA LEU A 324 -2.30 18.46 -12.45
C LEU A 324 -3.03 17.13 -12.20
N ARG A 325 -3.26 16.37 -13.26
CA ARG A 325 -3.73 14.98 -13.17
C ARG A 325 -2.54 14.04 -13.37
N PHE A 326 -2.21 13.23 -12.37
CA PHE A 326 -1.09 12.28 -12.41
C PHE A 326 -1.55 10.83 -12.63
N ARG A 327 -2.88 10.56 -12.58
CA ARG A 327 -3.49 9.28 -12.93
C ARG A 327 -4.76 9.53 -13.76
N GLU A 328 -4.93 8.77 -14.83
CA GLU A 328 -6.08 8.92 -15.73
C GLU A 328 -7.39 8.52 -15.06
N GLU A 329 -7.38 7.43 -14.29
CA GLU A 329 -8.54 6.91 -13.58
C GLU A 329 -8.49 7.26 -12.09
N SER A 330 -9.62 7.70 -11.53
CA SER A 330 -9.77 7.81 -10.08
C SER A 330 -10.01 6.43 -9.45
N LEU A 331 -9.46 6.24 -8.23
CA LEU A 331 -9.67 5.03 -7.44
C LEU A 331 -10.89 5.25 -6.53
N THR A 332 -12.09 5.08 -7.08
CA THR A 332 -13.34 5.27 -6.33
C THR A 332 -13.84 3.96 -5.73
N PHE A 333 -14.35 4.04 -4.51
CA PHE A 333 -15.02 2.94 -3.80
C PHE A 333 -16.52 3.03 -4.07
N LYS A 334 -17.00 2.44 -5.17
CA LYS A 334 -18.43 2.29 -5.37
C LYS A 334 -18.93 1.13 -4.53
N ILE A 335 -19.86 1.41 -3.62
CA ILE A 335 -20.62 0.38 -2.94
C ILE A 335 -21.69 -0.04 -3.94
N ALA A 336 -21.79 -1.33 -4.19
CA ALA A 336 -22.93 -1.85 -4.94
C ALA A 336 -24.20 -1.53 -4.14
N ASP A 337 -25.08 -0.74 -4.72
CA ASP A 337 -26.42 -0.53 -4.16
C ASP A 337 -27.14 -1.87 -4.14
N ALA A 338 -28.01 -2.03 -3.14
CA ALA A 338 -28.77 -3.23 -2.81
C ALA A 338 -29.72 -3.72 -3.95
N GLN A 339 -29.19 -4.01 -5.12
CA GLN A 339 -29.87 -4.84 -6.13
C GLN A 339 -29.77 -6.34 -5.80
N GLU A 340 -29.26 -6.67 -4.62
CA GLU A 340 -28.82 -8.01 -4.26
C GLU A 340 -29.96 -8.98 -3.95
N GLU A 341 -31.13 -8.51 -3.54
CA GLU A 341 -32.23 -9.41 -3.19
C GLU A 341 -32.85 -10.13 -4.39
N VAL A 342 -32.83 -9.51 -5.57
CA VAL A 342 -33.45 -10.08 -6.78
C VAL A 342 -32.51 -11.05 -7.53
N ILE A 343 -31.19 -10.89 -7.36
CA ILE A 343 -30.19 -11.76 -8.01
C ILE A 343 -29.99 -13.04 -7.17
N ALA A 344 -30.17 -12.98 -5.86
CA ALA A 344 -29.97 -14.12 -4.95
C ALA A 344 -30.94 -15.30 -5.21
N GLU A 345 -32.13 -15.06 -5.76
CA GLU A 345 -33.12 -16.14 -6.05
C GLU A 345 -32.69 -17.07 -7.20
N LYS A 346 -31.77 -16.65 -8.08
CA LYS A 346 -31.29 -17.45 -9.24
C LYS A 346 -29.91 -18.03 -9.06
N SER A 347 -29.21 -17.76 -7.95
CA SER A 347 -27.84 -18.21 -7.71
C SER A 347 -27.80 -19.59 -7.06
N ARG A 348 -26.85 -20.44 -7.45
CA ARG A 348 -26.61 -21.71 -6.76
C ARG A 348 -26.16 -21.45 -5.33
N ARG A 349 -26.81 -22.14 -4.38
CA ARG A 349 -26.45 -22.04 -2.96
C ARG A 349 -25.66 -23.25 -2.52
N TYR A 350 -24.53 -23.01 -1.93
CA TYR A 350 -23.64 -23.99 -1.34
C TYR A 350 -23.67 -23.86 0.18
N THR A 351 -23.46 -24.96 0.87
CA THR A 351 -23.40 -24.98 2.34
C THR A 351 -22.16 -25.73 2.79
N TYR A 352 -21.61 -25.33 3.91
CA TYR A 352 -20.60 -26.11 4.63
C TYR A 352 -21.08 -26.31 6.08
N PRO A 353 -20.81 -27.51 6.66
CA PRO A 353 -21.24 -27.82 8.03
C PRO A 353 -20.40 -27.08 9.06
N ALA A 354 -20.85 -27.12 10.32
CA ALA A 354 -20.01 -26.70 11.44
C ALA A 354 -18.79 -27.62 11.55
N MET A 355 -17.59 -27.04 11.56
CA MET A 355 -16.32 -27.77 11.57
C MET A 355 -15.48 -27.41 12.78
N THR A 356 -14.78 -28.39 13.32
CA THR A 356 -13.76 -28.19 14.34
C THR A 356 -12.43 -28.72 13.86
N LYS A 357 -11.34 -28.01 14.18
CA LYS A 357 -10.00 -28.43 13.87
C LYS A 357 -9.03 -28.11 14.98
N THR A 358 -8.35 -29.15 15.47
CA THR A 358 -7.28 -29.03 16.45
C THR A 358 -5.93 -29.20 15.77
N GLN A 359 -4.99 -28.30 16.02
CA GLN A 359 -3.61 -28.36 15.52
C GLN A 359 -2.65 -28.08 16.68
N GLY A 360 -2.07 -29.12 17.26
CA GLY A 360 -1.29 -29.01 18.48
C GLY A 360 -2.17 -28.46 19.63
N ASN A 361 -1.80 -27.33 20.19
CA ASN A 361 -2.54 -26.66 21.27
C ASN A 361 -3.62 -25.68 20.75
N PHE A 362 -3.72 -25.46 19.44
CA PHE A 362 -4.69 -24.56 18.85
C PHE A 362 -5.96 -25.28 18.44
N LYS A 363 -7.12 -24.74 18.82
CA LYS A 363 -8.44 -25.26 18.44
C LYS A 363 -9.23 -24.18 17.70
N LEU A 364 -9.74 -24.55 16.51
CA LEU A 364 -10.61 -23.72 15.68
C LEU A 364 -12.02 -24.32 15.65
N ASN A 365 -13.02 -23.51 16.00
CA ASN A 365 -14.43 -23.83 15.91
C ASN A 365 -15.07 -22.95 14.83
N LEU A 366 -15.73 -23.55 13.86
CA LEU A 366 -16.38 -22.89 12.73
C LEU A 366 -17.87 -23.16 12.76
N ASP A 367 -18.68 -22.12 12.69
CA ASP A 367 -20.12 -22.25 12.52
C ASP A 367 -20.48 -22.73 11.11
N ALA A 368 -21.59 -23.47 11.00
CA ALA A 368 -22.15 -23.85 9.71
C ALA A 368 -22.50 -22.59 8.89
N GLY A 369 -22.17 -22.62 7.63
CA GLY A 369 -22.37 -21.46 6.76
C GLY A 369 -22.90 -21.81 5.39
N SER A 370 -23.39 -20.79 4.69
CA SER A 370 -23.81 -20.90 3.29
C SER A 370 -23.29 -19.74 2.46
N PHE A 371 -23.04 -19.99 1.20
CA PHE A 371 -22.57 -19.00 0.23
C PHE A 371 -23.19 -19.25 -1.16
N THR A 372 -23.10 -18.27 -2.02
CA THR A 372 -23.71 -18.31 -3.38
C THR A 372 -22.66 -18.04 -4.44
N ASP A 373 -23.01 -18.34 -5.68
CA ASP A 373 -22.23 -17.91 -6.85
C ASP A 373 -22.17 -16.36 -6.92
N SER A 374 -21.08 -15.84 -7.48
CA SER A 374 -20.84 -14.39 -7.65
C SER A 374 -20.73 -13.63 -6.32
N GLU A 375 -20.21 -14.26 -5.30
CA GLU A 375 -20.09 -13.72 -3.94
C GLU A 375 -18.63 -13.70 -3.48
N ILE A 376 -18.23 -12.63 -2.83
CA ILE A 376 -16.92 -12.50 -2.18
C ILE A 376 -17.11 -12.43 -0.67
N ILE A 377 -16.53 -13.39 0.04
CA ILE A 377 -16.56 -13.49 1.49
C ILE A 377 -15.18 -13.15 2.02
N VAL A 378 -15.09 -12.11 2.84
CA VAL A 378 -13.82 -11.71 3.46
C VAL A 378 -13.74 -12.24 4.88
N LEU A 379 -12.59 -12.82 5.24
CA LEU A 379 -12.28 -13.38 6.55
C LEU A 379 -11.54 -12.31 7.37
N LEU A 380 -12.18 -11.84 8.46
CA LEU A 380 -11.67 -10.78 9.33
C LEU A 380 -11.30 -11.33 10.69
N GLY A 381 -10.14 -10.97 11.23
CA GLY A 381 -9.69 -11.39 12.56
C GLY A 381 -8.20 -11.16 12.78
N GLU A 382 -7.75 -11.31 14.02
CA GLU A 382 -6.35 -11.18 14.41
C GLU A 382 -5.48 -12.29 13.79
N ASN A 383 -4.16 -12.09 13.76
CA ASN A 383 -3.24 -13.15 13.34
C ASN A 383 -3.27 -14.32 14.34
N GLY A 384 -3.10 -15.55 13.84
CA GLY A 384 -3.20 -16.75 14.69
C GLY A 384 -4.60 -17.21 15.04
N THR A 385 -5.68 -16.61 14.51
CA THR A 385 -7.07 -17.02 14.74
C THR A 385 -7.56 -18.11 13.78
N GLY A 386 -6.70 -18.68 12.94
CA GLY A 386 -7.06 -19.83 12.11
C GLY A 386 -7.67 -19.51 10.74
N LYS A 387 -7.61 -18.29 10.24
CA LYS A 387 -8.10 -17.89 8.91
C LYS A 387 -7.51 -18.78 7.79
N THR A 388 -6.19 -18.90 7.76
CA THR A 388 -5.48 -19.79 6.79
C THR A 388 -5.82 -21.27 7.01
N THR A 389 -6.14 -21.68 8.23
CA THR A 389 -6.59 -23.06 8.54
C THR A 389 -7.95 -23.33 7.90
N PHE A 390 -8.90 -22.41 8.02
CA PHE A 390 -10.20 -22.52 7.34
C PHE A 390 -10.06 -22.59 5.81
N VAL A 391 -9.21 -21.73 5.24
CA VAL A 391 -8.88 -21.75 3.81
C VAL A 391 -8.34 -23.14 3.39
N LYS A 392 -7.50 -23.77 4.21
CA LYS A 392 -6.96 -25.11 3.96
C LYS A 392 -8.01 -26.22 4.14
N LEU A 393 -8.96 -26.05 5.07
CA LEU A 393 -10.10 -26.97 5.25
C LEU A 393 -11.01 -26.94 4.02
N LEU A 394 -11.42 -25.76 3.55
CA LEU A 394 -12.21 -25.61 2.33
C LEU A 394 -11.48 -26.12 1.08
N ALA A 395 -10.15 -26.00 1.04
CA ALA A 395 -9.32 -26.52 -0.04
C ALA A 395 -9.14 -28.04 -0.01
N GLY A 396 -9.70 -28.75 0.97
CA GLY A 396 -9.49 -30.18 1.17
C GLY A 396 -8.05 -30.57 1.53
N LYS A 397 -7.18 -29.60 1.88
CA LYS A 397 -5.80 -29.85 2.30
C LYS A 397 -5.67 -30.27 3.76
N LEU A 398 -6.68 -29.96 4.56
CA LEU A 398 -6.83 -30.39 5.94
C LEU A 398 -8.21 -31.02 6.09
N LYS A 399 -8.30 -32.08 6.92
CA LYS A 399 -9.56 -32.71 7.27
C LYS A 399 -10.08 -32.14 8.58
N PRO A 400 -11.39 -31.82 8.71
CA PRO A 400 -11.99 -31.48 9.97
C PRO A 400 -11.97 -32.67 10.93
N ASP A 401 -12.03 -32.40 12.24
CA ASP A 401 -11.95 -33.46 13.26
C ASP A 401 -13.32 -34.13 13.50
N ASN A 402 -14.42 -33.46 13.13
CA ASN A 402 -15.80 -33.87 13.43
C ASN A 402 -16.61 -34.37 12.23
N GLU A 403 -16.04 -34.48 11.04
CA GLU A 403 -16.79 -34.85 9.83
C GLU A 403 -16.32 -36.15 9.19
N LYS A 404 -17.31 -36.94 8.70
CA LYS A 404 -17.10 -38.20 7.98
C LYS A 404 -17.23 -38.02 6.46
N ASP A 405 -17.93 -37.01 5.97
CA ASP A 405 -18.17 -36.78 4.54
C ASP A 405 -17.38 -35.59 4.02
N GLU A 406 -16.54 -35.83 3.02
CA GLU A 406 -15.74 -34.81 2.36
C GLU A 406 -16.57 -34.15 1.24
N GLN A 407 -16.87 -32.84 1.42
CA GLN A 407 -17.36 -32.03 0.29
C GLN A 407 -16.16 -31.63 -0.56
N HIS A 408 -16.08 -32.16 -1.77
CA HIS A 408 -15.02 -31.82 -2.72
C HIS A 408 -15.46 -30.64 -3.59
N PHE A 409 -14.94 -29.45 -3.28
CA PHE A 409 -15.05 -28.30 -4.17
C PHE A 409 -13.83 -28.23 -5.11
N SER A 410 -14.04 -27.81 -6.35
CA SER A 410 -12.94 -27.40 -7.22
C SER A 410 -12.39 -26.06 -6.76
N VAL A 411 -11.15 -26.06 -6.24
CA VAL A 411 -10.59 -24.89 -5.53
C VAL A 411 -9.30 -24.42 -6.18
N SER A 412 -9.21 -23.12 -6.44
CA SER A 412 -7.95 -22.44 -6.75
C SER A 412 -7.44 -21.69 -5.53
N LEU A 413 -6.21 -21.99 -5.10
CA LEU A 413 -5.59 -21.39 -3.92
C LEU A 413 -4.41 -20.50 -4.28
N LYS A 414 -4.45 -19.24 -3.83
CA LYS A 414 -3.29 -18.34 -3.70
C LYS A 414 -2.82 -18.40 -2.23
N PRO A 415 -1.67 -19.00 -1.93
CA PRO A 415 -1.16 -19.10 -0.56
C PRO A 415 -0.61 -17.74 -0.07
N GLN A 416 -0.52 -17.57 1.25
CA GLN A 416 0.07 -16.39 1.88
C GLN A 416 1.54 -16.20 1.47
N THR A 417 2.35 -17.22 1.64
CA THR A 417 3.78 -17.18 1.29
C THR A 417 4.01 -17.72 -0.12
N ILE A 418 4.72 -16.95 -0.93
CA ILE A 418 5.05 -17.28 -2.31
C ILE A 418 6.56 -17.46 -2.43
N ALA A 419 6.99 -18.66 -2.77
CA ALA A 419 8.39 -18.95 -3.04
C ALA A 419 8.66 -18.94 -4.56
N PRO A 420 9.61 -18.13 -5.06
CA PRO A 420 9.96 -18.06 -6.47
C PRO A 420 10.81 -19.29 -6.89
N LYS A 421 10.19 -20.47 -6.98
CA LYS A 421 10.89 -21.74 -7.29
C LYS A 421 11.02 -22.04 -8.79
N PHE A 422 10.28 -21.33 -9.63
CA PHE A 422 10.29 -21.61 -11.07
C PHE A 422 11.51 -20.98 -11.74
N PRO A 423 12.35 -21.74 -12.46
CA PRO A 423 13.60 -21.24 -13.03
C PRO A 423 13.43 -20.45 -14.34
N GLY A 424 12.22 -20.42 -14.91
CA GLY A 424 11.92 -19.76 -16.18
C GLY A 424 11.35 -18.36 -16.04
N THR A 425 10.91 -17.81 -17.15
CA THR A 425 10.27 -16.49 -17.24
C THR A 425 8.82 -16.53 -16.75
N VAL A 426 8.25 -15.34 -16.45
CA VAL A 426 6.84 -15.20 -16.09
C VAL A 426 5.94 -15.73 -17.20
N ARG A 427 6.25 -15.42 -18.47
CA ARG A 427 5.53 -15.90 -19.64
C ARG A 427 5.48 -17.42 -19.70
N GLU A 428 6.61 -18.09 -19.52
CA GLU A 428 6.70 -19.55 -19.49
C GLU A 428 5.88 -20.14 -18.34
N LEU A 429 5.94 -19.51 -17.17
CA LEU A 429 5.15 -19.95 -16.01
C LEU A 429 3.64 -19.87 -16.29
N LEU A 430 3.16 -18.73 -16.84
CA LEU A 430 1.74 -18.56 -17.17
C LEU A 430 1.29 -19.52 -18.25
N LEU A 431 2.07 -19.72 -19.31
CA LEU A 431 1.78 -20.70 -20.36
C LEU A 431 1.74 -22.14 -19.84
N LYS A 432 2.61 -22.47 -18.88
CA LYS A 432 2.64 -23.82 -18.29
C LYS A 432 1.45 -24.08 -17.36
N GLN A 433 1.05 -23.10 -16.54
CA GLN A 433 0.09 -23.27 -15.47
C GLN A 433 -1.36 -22.93 -15.85
N ILE A 434 -1.55 -21.91 -16.68
CA ILE A 434 -2.88 -21.34 -17.00
C ILE A 434 -3.03 -21.03 -18.49
N ARG A 435 -2.52 -21.91 -19.37
CA ARG A 435 -2.46 -21.68 -20.82
C ARG A 435 -3.82 -21.25 -21.41
N ALA A 436 -4.90 -21.91 -21.04
CA ALA A 436 -6.23 -21.62 -21.58
C ALA A 436 -6.70 -20.18 -21.23
N ALA A 437 -6.54 -19.77 -19.96
CA ALA A 437 -6.87 -18.42 -19.53
C ALA A 437 -5.92 -17.39 -20.14
N PHE A 438 -4.61 -17.68 -20.18
CA PHE A 438 -3.60 -16.75 -20.71
C PHE A 438 -3.81 -16.43 -22.19
N MET A 439 -4.28 -17.38 -22.98
CA MET A 439 -4.59 -17.19 -24.40
C MET A 439 -5.95 -16.51 -24.66
N HIS A 440 -6.79 -16.40 -23.62
CA HIS A 440 -8.13 -15.83 -23.78
C HIS A 440 -8.08 -14.29 -23.80
N PRO A 441 -8.60 -13.62 -24.83
CA PRO A 441 -8.50 -12.16 -24.96
C PRO A 441 -9.13 -11.38 -23.79
N GLN A 442 -10.25 -11.86 -23.26
CA GLN A 442 -10.95 -11.23 -22.14
C GLN A 442 -10.10 -11.30 -20.86
N PHE A 443 -9.46 -12.45 -20.57
CA PHE A 443 -8.58 -12.58 -19.41
C PHE A 443 -7.38 -11.62 -19.51
N ASN A 444 -6.86 -11.44 -20.70
CA ASN A 444 -5.80 -10.45 -20.94
C ASN A 444 -6.26 -9.03 -20.60
N THR A 445 -7.43 -8.63 -21.09
CA THR A 445 -7.98 -7.27 -20.88
C THR A 445 -8.43 -7.05 -19.44
N ASP A 446 -9.05 -8.05 -18.79
CA ASP A 446 -9.67 -7.88 -17.48
C ASP A 446 -8.71 -8.15 -16.32
N VAL A 447 -7.65 -8.96 -16.54
CA VAL A 447 -6.74 -9.40 -15.48
C VAL A 447 -5.28 -9.01 -15.75
N LEU A 448 -4.70 -9.42 -16.90
CA LEU A 448 -3.27 -9.23 -17.15
C LEU A 448 -2.87 -7.77 -17.31
N LYS A 449 -3.60 -7.01 -18.13
CA LYS A 449 -3.32 -5.58 -18.37
C LYS A 449 -3.47 -4.72 -17.11
N PRO A 450 -4.60 -4.79 -16.37
CA PRO A 450 -4.77 -4.00 -15.16
C PRO A 450 -3.75 -4.36 -14.06
N MET A 451 -3.32 -5.62 -13.99
CA MET A 451 -2.26 -6.06 -13.07
C MET A 451 -0.85 -5.65 -13.54
N ASN A 452 -0.75 -4.96 -14.69
CA ASN A 452 0.52 -4.46 -15.25
C ASN A 452 1.61 -5.54 -15.33
N LEU A 453 1.26 -6.75 -15.83
CA LEU A 453 2.21 -7.85 -15.98
C LEU A 453 2.98 -7.78 -17.30
N GLU A 454 2.52 -7.02 -18.30
CA GLU A 454 3.15 -6.94 -19.62
C GLU A 454 4.64 -6.57 -19.52
N ASN A 455 4.98 -5.67 -18.60
CA ASN A 455 6.34 -5.18 -18.39
C ASN A 455 7.31 -6.20 -17.75
N ILE A 456 6.80 -7.28 -17.16
CA ILE A 456 7.59 -8.29 -16.45
C ILE A 456 7.52 -9.69 -17.08
N MET A 457 6.81 -9.84 -18.21
CA MET A 457 6.59 -11.14 -18.86
C MET A 457 7.87 -11.90 -19.19
N ASP A 458 8.92 -11.19 -19.59
CA ASP A 458 10.18 -11.79 -20.02
C ASP A 458 11.25 -11.79 -18.91
N GLN A 459 10.89 -11.38 -17.68
CA GLN A 459 11.74 -11.49 -16.50
C GLN A 459 11.69 -12.89 -15.91
N TYR A 460 12.79 -13.33 -15.30
CA TYR A 460 12.84 -14.59 -14.56
C TYR A 460 12.05 -14.47 -13.24
N VAL A 461 11.27 -15.49 -12.92
CA VAL A 461 10.44 -15.51 -11.70
C VAL A 461 11.29 -15.34 -10.43
N THR A 462 12.51 -15.85 -10.44
CA THR A 462 13.46 -15.76 -9.31
C THR A 462 14.01 -14.35 -9.06
N THR A 463 13.89 -13.44 -10.03
CA THR A 463 14.41 -12.07 -9.93
C THR A 463 13.31 -11.03 -9.66
N LEU A 464 12.06 -11.47 -9.53
CA LEU A 464 10.93 -10.59 -9.27
C LEU A 464 10.98 -10.00 -7.85
N SER A 465 10.58 -8.75 -7.74
CA SER A 465 10.30 -8.13 -6.44
C SER A 465 9.08 -8.78 -5.76
N GLY A 466 8.94 -8.61 -4.44
CA GLY A 466 7.81 -9.15 -3.69
C GLY A 466 6.45 -8.74 -4.26
N GLY A 467 6.27 -7.47 -4.64
CA GLY A 467 5.03 -6.98 -5.25
C GLY A 467 4.76 -7.54 -6.66
N GLU A 468 5.79 -7.70 -7.48
CA GLU A 468 5.67 -8.34 -8.79
C GLU A 468 5.29 -9.81 -8.68
N LEU A 469 5.95 -10.53 -7.77
CA LEU A 469 5.64 -11.93 -7.49
C LEU A 469 4.22 -12.11 -6.97
N GLN A 470 3.75 -11.20 -6.11
CA GLN A 470 2.39 -11.18 -5.59
C GLN A 470 1.36 -11.00 -6.72
N ARG A 471 1.58 -10.06 -7.63
CA ARG A 471 0.70 -9.86 -8.80
C ARG A 471 0.65 -11.09 -9.70
N VAL A 472 1.79 -11.72 -9.97
CA VAL A 472 1.86 -12.98 -10.72
C VAL A 472 1.08 -14.09 -10.01
N ALA A 473 1.18 -14.21 -8.68
CA ALA A 473 0.46 -15.21 -7.92
C ALA A 473 -1.06 -15.01 -7.92
N ILE A 474 -1.54 -13.76 -7.84
CA ILE A 474 -2.97 -13.45 -7.98
C ILE A 474 -3.46 -13.88 -9.36
N VAL A 475 -2.75 -13.52 -10.42
CA VAL A 475 -3.11 -13.89 -11.80
C VAL A 475 -3.11 -15.39 -12.01
N LEU A 476 -2.12 -16.13 -11.47
CA LEU A 476 -2.09 -17.58 -11.51
C LEU A 476 -3.29 -18.21 -10.80
N ALA A 477 -3.69 -17.65 -9.65
CA ALA A 477 -4.83 -18.14 -8.92
C ALA A 477 -6.13 -17.92 -9.70
N LEU A 478 -6.34 -16.72 -10.25
CA LEU A 478 -7.53 -16.38 -11.04
C LEU A 478 -7.59 -17.13 -12.37
N GLY A 479 -6.46 -17.44 -13.00
CA GLY A 479 -6.40 -18.14 -14.29
C GLY A 479 -6.64 -19.66 -14.21
N LYS A 480 -6.61 -20.25 -13.02
CA LYS A 480 -6.94 -21.67 -12.84
C LYS A 480 -8.46 -21.86 -12.83
N PRO A 481 -9.01 -22.81 -13.59
CA PRO A 481 -10.43 -23.10 -13.53
C PRO A 481 -10.80 -23.70 -12.17
N ALA A 482 -11.73 -23.05 -11.47
CA ALA A 482 -12.21 -23.47 -10.16
C ALA A 482 -13.62 -22.92 -9.90
N ASP A 483 -14.33 -23.52 -8.94
CA ASP A 483 -15.62 -23.01 -8.47
C ASP A 483 -15.43 -22.04 -7.31
N ILE A 484 -14.43 -22.30 -6.47
CA ILE A 484 -14.09 -21.47 -5.32
C ILE A 484 -12.65 -20.97 -5.43
N TYR A 485 -12.47 -19.69 -5.26
CA TYR A 485 -11.17 -19.04 -5.22
C TYR A 485 -10.81 -18.68 -3.78
N LEU A 486 -9.72 -19.23 -3.28
CA LEU A 486 -9.19 -18.96 -1.95
C LEU A 486 -7.95 -18.09 -2.07
N ILE A 487 -8.03 -16.86 -1.58
CA ILE A 487 -6.97 -15.87 -1.75
C ILE A 487 -6.52 -15.39 -0.37
N ASP A 488 -5.30 -15.76 0.00
CA ASP A 488 -4.74 -15.43 1.31
C ASP A 488 -3.83 -14.19 1.20
N GLU A 489 -4.22 -13.08 1.84
CA GLU A 489 -3.55 -11.79 1.87
C GLU A 489 -3.12 -11.27 0.48
N PRO A 490 -4.06 -10.89 -0.39
CA PRO A 490 -3.70 -10.36 -1.70
C PRO A 490 -3.03 -8.98 -1.66
N SER A 491 -3.21 -8.19 -0.60
CA SER A 491 -2.60 -6.86 -0.44
C SER A 491 -1.13 -6.88 -0.03
N ALA A 492 -0.62 -8.03 0.45
CA ALA A 492 0.77 -8.13 0.91
C ALA A 492 1.77 -7.72 -0.18
N TYR A 493 2.81 -6.97 0.20
CA TYR A 493 3.87 -6.43 -0.69
C TYR A 493 3.40 -5.45 -1.78
N LEU A 494 2.10 -5.14 -1.88
CA LEU A 494 1.56 -4.19 -2.84
C LEU A 494 1.54 -2.78 -2.25
N ASP A 495 1.83 -1.78 -3.07
CA ASP A 495 1.63 -0.39 -2.70
C ASP A 495 0.14 0.00 -2.74
N SER A 496 -0.21 1.17 -2.21
CA SER A 496 -1.60 1.61 -2.05
C SER A 496 -2.40 1.59 -3.36
N GLU A 497 -1.78 1.94 -4.48
CA GLU A 497 -2.42 1.89 -5.80
C GLU A 497 -2.64 0.47 -6.28
N GLN A 498 -1.59 -0.36 -6.18
CA GLN A 498 -1.65 -1.76 -6.60
C GLN A 498 -2.65 -2.58 -5.77
N ARG A 499 -2.79 -2.29 -4.46
CA ARG A 499 -3.82 -2.92 -3.61
C ARG A 499 -5.22 -2.68 -4.16
N ILE A 500 -5.56 -1.44 -4.48
CA ILE A 500 -6.89 -1.08 -5.00
C ILE A 500 -7.13 -1.66 -6.40
N LEU A 501 -6.11 -1.63 -7.26
CA LEU A 501 -6.20 -2.25 -8.58
C LEU A 501 -6.37 -3.78 -8.48
N ALA A 502 -5.63 -4.44 -7.59
CA ALA A 502 -5.78 -5.88 -7.34
C ALA A 502 -7.19 -6.21 -6.82
N ALA A 503 -7.70 -5.43 -5.88
CA ALA A 503 -9.07 -5.58 -5.38
C ALA A 503 -10.11 -5.44 -6.50
N ARG A 504 -9.95 -4.43 -7.37
CA ARG A 504 -10.83 -4.21 -8.53
C ARG A 504 -10.79 -5.39 -9.51
N VAL A 505 -9.60 -5.89 -9.82
CA VAL A 505 -9.41 -7.04 -10.72
C VAL A 505 -10.06 -8.29 -10.14
N ILE A 506 -9.80 -8.60 -8.87
CA ILE A 506 -10.38 -9.76 -8.18
C ILE A 506 -11.91 -9.66 -8.19
N LYS A 507 -12.48 -8.52 -7.74
CA LYS A 507 -13.93 -8.33 -7.68
C LYS A 507 -14.58 -8.47 -9.05
N ARG A 508 -14.04 -7.81 -10.06
CA ARG A 508 -14.55 -7.87 -11.43
C ARG A 508 -14.51 -9.30 -11.99
N TYR A 509 -13.38 -9.99 -11.79
CA TYR A 509 -13.22 -11.36 -12.29
C TYR A 509 -14.21 -12.33 -11.64
N ILE A 510 -14.32 -12.33 -10.31
CA ILE A 510 -15.21 -13.23 -9.56
C ILE A 510 -16.67 -13.02 -9.95
N LEU A 511 -17.12 -11.75 -10.06
CA LEU A 511 -18.49 -11.43 -10.45
C LEU A 511 -18.80 -11.84 -11.89
N HIS A 512 -17.90 -11.55 -12.85
CA HIS A 512 -18.11 -11.90 -14.26
C HIS A 512 -18.03 -13.41 -14.49
N ALA A 513 -17.13 -14.11 -13.81
CA ALA A 513 -17.00 -15.56 -13.92
C ALA A 513 -18.13 -16.31 -13.19
N LYS A 514 -18.98 -15.62 -12.43
CA LYS A 514 -20.03 -16.20 -11.56
C LYS A 514 -19.46 -17.26 -10.63
N LYS A 515 -18.37 -16.93 -9.94
CA LYS A 515 -17.65 -17.80 -9.01
C LYS A 515 -17.68 -17.20 -7.60
N THR A 516 -17.28 -17.98 -6.61
CA THR A 516 -17.20 -17.54 -5.22
C THR A 516 -15.75 -17.36 -4.81
N ALA A 517 -15.45 -16.34 -4.02
CA ALA A 517 -14.13 -16.17 -3.43
C ALA A 517 -14.18 -16.02 -1.91
N PHE A 518 -13.25 -16.70 -1.21
CA PHE A 518 -12.93 -16.45 0.18
C PHE A 518 -11.57 -15.75 0.25
N ILE A 519 -11.53 -14.60 0.88
CA ILE A 519 -10.34 -13.74 0.89
C ILE A 519 -9.97 -13.41 2.33
N VAL A 520 -8.74 -13.73 2.72
CA VAL A 520 -8.16 -13.25 3.99
C VAL A 520 -7.54 -11.89 3.74
N GLU A 521 -7.96 -10.87 4.48
CA GLU A 521 -7.45 -9.52 4.27
C GLU A 521 -7.31 -8.74 5.58
N HIS A 522 -6.24 -7.94 5.68
CA HIS A 522 -5.93 -7.08 6.81
C HIS A 522 -6.01 -5.58 6.50
N ASP A 523 -6.12 -5.21 5.24
CA ASP A 523 -6.37 -3.83 4.82
C ASP A 523 -7.88 -3.56 4.86
N ILE A 524 -8.32 -2.68 5.77
CA ILE A 524 -9.76 -2.37 5.97
C ILE A 524 -10.37 -1.76 4.71
N VAL A 525 -9.62 -0.93 3.99
CA VAL A 525 -10.09 -0.29 2.74
C VAL A 525 -10.33 -1.36 1.68
N MET A 526 -9.36 -2.26 1.51
CA MET A 526 -9.46 -3.35 0.54
C MET A 526 -10.54 -4.37 0.95
N ALA A 527 -10.61 -4.73 2.23
CA ALA A 527 -11.61 -5.65 2.76
C ALA A 527 -13.05 -5.14 2.53
N THR A 528 -13.30 -3.86 2.84
CA THR A 528 -14.63 -3.25 2.63
C THR A 528 -14.98 -3.06 1.15
N TYR A 529 -14.00 -2.91 0.28
CA TYR A 529 -14.23 -2.82 -1.16
C TYR A 529 -14.58 -4.18 -1.78
N LEU A 530 -13.88 -5.24 -1.35
CA LEU A 530 -14.06 -6.59 -1.88
C LEU A 530 -15.34 -7.26 -1.39
N ALA A 531 -15.60 -7.20 -0.08
CA ALA A 531 -16.58 -8.03 0.59
C ALA A 531 -18.02 -7.72 0.19
N ASP A 532 -18.76 -8.78 -0.12
CA ASP A 532 -20.21 -8.81 -0.13
C ASP A 532 -20.71 -9.30 1.24
N ARG A 533 -20.03 -10.33 1.80
CA ARG A 533 -20.24 -10.84 3.16
C ARG A 533 -18.91 -11.03 3.87
N VAL A 534 -18.97 -11.14 5.18
CA VAL A 534 -17.77 -11.33 6.02
C VAL A 534 -17.96 -12.44 7.04
N VAL A 535 -16.86 -13.12 7.36
CA VAL A 535 -16.73 -14.06 8.49
C VAL A 535 -15.83 -13.41 9.52
N VAL A 536 -16.30 -13.29 10.75
CA VAL A 536 -15.55 -12.66 11.83
C VAL A 536 -14.97 -13.74 12.75
N TYR A 537 -13.67 -13.65 12.97
CA TYR A 537 -12.95 -14.50 13.90
C TYR A 537 -12.78 -13.81 15.24
N SER A 538 -13.04 -14.54 16.32
CA SER A 538 -12.90 -14.10 17.71
C SER A 538 -12.23 -15.19 18.54
N GLY A 539 -11.81 -14.85 19.77
CA GLY A 539 -11.16 -15.77 20.69
C GLY A 539 -9.71 -15.39 20.97
N THR A 540 -8.95 -16.31 21.57
CA THR A 540 -7.55 -16.09 21.93
C THR A 540 -6.65 -16.64 20.83
N PRO A 541 -5.85 -15.79 20.15
CA PRO A 541 -4.94 -16.22 19.10
C PRO A 541 -4.03 -17.36 19.56
N SER A 542 -3.82 -18.34 18.69
CA SER A 542 -2.97 -19.52 18.92
C SER A 542 -3.43 -20.47 20.06
N VAL A 543 -4.58 -20.24 20.68
CA VAL A 543 -5.17 -21.10 21.73
C VAL A 543 -6.53 -21.64 21.28
N GLU A 544 -7.56 -20.80 21.24
CA GLU A 544 -8.90 -21.20 20.80
C GLU A 544 -9.57 -20.02 20.06
N SER A 545 -10.13 -20.32 18.90
CA SER A 545 -10.82 -19.33 18.07
C SER A 545 -12.15 -19.85 17.54
N PHE A 546 -13.06 -18.90 17.37
CA PHE A 546 -14.41 -19.11 16.85
C PHE A 546 -14.60 -18.27 15.60
N ALA A 547 -15.13 -18.85 14.53
CA ALA A 547 -15.50 -18.15 13.31
C ALA A 547 -17.01 -18.19 13.12
N THR A 548 -17.62 -17.03 12.90
CA THR A 548 -19.06 -16.90 12.66
C THR A 548 -19.44 -17.46 11.29
N ALA A 549 -20.72 -17.75 11.09
CA ALA A 549 -21.25 -17.92 9.74
C ALA A 549 -21.05 -16.63 8.90
N PRO A 550 -21.02 -16.72 7.56
CA PRO A 550 -20.95 -15.54 6.72
C PRO A 550 -22.12 -14.57 6.99
N GLU A 551 -21.82 -13.35 7.40
CA GLU A 551 -22.77 -12.28 7.72
C GLU A 551 -22.70 -11.16 6.69
N SER A 552 -23.73 -10.27 6.65
CA SER A 552 -23.68 -9.08 5.80
C SER A 552 -22.44 -8.22 6.13
N LEU A 553 -21.86 -7.58 5.13
CA LEU A 553 -20.70 -6.69 5.31
C LEU A 553 -20.89 -5.72 6.46
N LEU A 554 -22.09 -5.14 6.58
CA LEU A 554 -22.40 -4.15 7.61
C LEU A 554 -22.39 -4.77 9.03
N THR A 555 -23.09 -5.89 9.21
CA THR A 555 -23.20 -6.56 10.52
C THR A 555 -21.85 -7.09 10.97
N GLY A 556 -21.15 -7.82 10.12
CA GLY A 556 -19.86 -8.41 10.47
C GLY A 556 -18.75 -7.37 10.64
N MET A 557 -18.72 -6.32 9.81
CA MET A 557 -17.74 -5.24 9.99
C MET A 557 -17.97 -4.49 11.31
N ASN A 558 -19.22 -4.23 11.70
CA ASN A 558 -19.52 -3.61 12.99
C ASN A 558 -19.10 -4.49 14.18
N LYS A 559 -19.31 -5.82 14.09
CA LYS A 559 -18.83 -6.76 15.12
C LYS A 559 -17.30 -6.72 15.21
N PHE A 560 -16.62 -6.76 14.07
CA PHE A 560 -15.16 -6.72 14.01
C PHE A 560 -14.59 -5.40 14.55
N LEU A 561 -15.12 -4.24 14.15
CA LEU A 561 -14.68 -2.94 14.65
C LEU A 561 -14.98 -2.77 16.16
N LYS A 562 -16.09 -3.34 16.64
CA LYS A 562 -16.41 -3.35 18.07
C LYS A 562 -15.39 -4.16 18.88
N SER A 563 -14.94 -5.31 18.38
CA SER A 563 -13.90 -6.12 19.06
C SER A 563 -12.55 -5.41 19.14
N LEU A 564 -12.29 -4.48 18.21
CA LEU A 564 -11.07 -3.65 18.17
C LEU A 564 -11.22 -2.32 18.92
N GLU A 565 -12.40 -2.02 19.46
CA GLU A 565 -12.75 -0.75 20.12
C GLU A 565 -12.51 0.48 19.21
N ILE A 566 -12.80 0.34 17.92
CA ILE A 566 -12.54 1.37 16.92
C ILE A 566 -13.82 1.79 16.23
N THR A 567 -13.91 3.09 15.91
CA THR A 567 -14.98 3.65 15.10
C THR A 567 -14.42 4.17 13.77
N PHE A 568 -15.04 3.76 12.67
CA PHE A 568 -14.84 4.36 11.36
C PHE A 568 -16.13 5.00 10.87
N ARG A 569 -16.00 6.10 10.11
CA ARG A 569 -17.09 6.72 9.36
C ARG A 569 -16.80 6.56 7.88
N ARG A 570 -17.82 6.66 7.04
CA ARG A 570 -17.60 6.73 5.59
C ARG A 570 -17.37 8.17 5.16
N ASP A 571 -16.34 8.38 4.35
CA ASP A 571 -16.11 9.67 3.71
C ASP A 571 -17.28 9.97 2.75
N PRO A 572 -17.94 11.14 2.85
CA PRO A 572 -19.06 11.47 2.00
C PRO A 572 -18.70 11.63 0.52
N THR A 573 -17.43 11.83 0.19
CA THR A 573 -16.97 12.05 -1.19
C THR A 573 -16.71 10.74 -1.94
N ASN A 574 -16.03 9.78 -1.31
CA ASN A 574 -15.58 8.54 -1.96
C ASN A 574 -15.95 7.26 -1.20
N PHE A 575 -16.72 7.39 -0.10
CA PHE A 575 -17.23 6.29 0.72
C PHE A 575 -16.17 5.38 1.38
N ARG A 576 -14.89 5.80 1.38
CA ARG A 576 -13.85 5.05 2.09
C ARG A 576 -14.07 5.10 3.61
N PRO A 577 -13.62 4.09 4.37
CA PRO A 577 -13.59 4.18 5.83
C PRO A 577 -12.57 5.25 6.27
N VAL A 578 -13.02 6.18 7.13
CA VAL A 578 -12.25 7.30 7.68
C VAL A 578 -12.41 7.33 9.18
N ARG A 579 -11.37 7.67 9.92
CA ARG A 579 -11.47 7.89 11.35
C ARG A 579 -12.24 9.20 11.63
N PRO A 580 -13.15 9.24 12.64
CA PRO A 580 -13.69 10.51 13.11
C PRO A 580 -12.58 11.40 13.66
N ALA A 581 -12.60 12.70 13.33
CA ALA A 581 -11.67 13.67 13.90
C ALA A 581 -11.74 13.61 15.43
N MET A 582 -10.60 13.48 16.10
CA MET A 582 -10.53 13.66 17.55
C MET A 582 -10.68 15.15 17.84
N THR A 583 -11.80 15.56 18.42
CA THR A 583 -11.87 16.85 19.08
C THR A 583 -11.20 16.71 20.45
N ALA A 584 -10.33 17.65 20.79
CA ALA A 584 -9.53 17.68 22.01
C ALA A 584 -10.36 17.63 23.33
N SER A 585 -11.68 17.54 23.26
CA SER A 585 -12.62 17.57 24.38
C SER A 585 -13.56 16.35 24.45
N SER A 586 -13.32 15.27 23.70
CA SER A 586 -14.18 14.08 23.81
C SER A 586 -13.57 13.07 24.78
N PRO A 587 -14.22 12.79 25.93
CA PRO A 587 -13.92 11.58 26.68
C PRO A 587 -14.23 10.36 25.82
N THR A 588 -13.60 9.22 26.13
CA THR A 588 -13.76 7.92 25.49
C THR A 588 -15.13 7.70 24.87
N PRO A 589 -15.24 7.26 23.60
CA PRO A 589 -16.52 7.12 22.92
C PRO A 589 -17.45 6.19 23.74
N SER A 590 -18.65 6.66 24.03
CA SER A 590 -19.67 5.84 24.71
C SER A 590 -20.01 4.60 23.86
N PRO A 591 -20.34 3.46 24.45
CA PRO A 591 -20.69 2.21 23.76
C PRO A 591 -21.78 2.34 22.69
N ASN A 592 -22.57 3.41 22.74
CA ASN A 592 -23.62 3.71 21.76
C ASN A 592 -23.17 4.46 20.50
N ALA A 593 -21.90 4.89 20.40
CA ALA A 593 -21.38 5.58 19.21
C ALA A 593 -21.23 4.65 17.98
N ASN A 594 -21.26 3.34 18.18
CA ASN A 594 -21.16 2.33 17.11
C ASN A 594 -22.39 2.25 16.18
N LEU A 595 -23.49 2.91 16.51
CA LEU A 595 -24.70 2.99 15.68
C LEU A 595 -24.59 3.96 14.49
N HIS A 596 -23.51 4.76 14.41
CA HIS A 596 -23.36 5.80 13.37
C HIS A 596 -22.97 5.28 11.98
N PHE A 597 -22.32 4.13 11.86
CA PHE A 597 -22.03 3.53 10.55
C PHE A 597 -23.34 3.19 9.77
N LEU A 598 -24.38 2.85 10.52
CA LEU A 598 -25.73 2.50 10.00
C LEU A 598 -26.66 3.70 9.79
N ARG A 599 -26.56 4.74 10.64
CA ARG A 599 -27.50 5.87 10.57
C ARG A 599 -27.36 6.73 9.32
N LEU A 600 -26.15 6.90 8.80
CA LEU A 600 -25.94 7.71 7.59
C LEU A 600 -26.54 7.08 6.32
N GLN A 601 -26.65 5.74 6.22
CA GLN A 601 -27.36 5.12 5.11
C GLN A 601 -28.89 5.34 5.18
N ARG A 602 -29.47 5.35 6.40
CA ARG A 602 -30.91 5.63 6.57
C ARG A 602 -31.25 7.12 6.41
N ILE A 603 -30.38 8.02 6.84
CA ILE A 603 -30.62 9.47 6.69
C ILE A 603 -30.50 9.89 5.23
N ASN A 604 -29.55 9.35 4.46
CA ASN A 604 -29.49 9.61 3.02
C ASN A 604 -30.66 8.97 2.23
N LYS A 605 -31.22 7.84 2.67
CA LYS A 605 -32.46 7.30 2.09
C LYS A 605 -33.69 8.13 2.45
N LEU A 606 -33.77 8.66 3.67
CA LEU A 606 -34.84 9.58 4.08
C LEU A 606 -34.66 10.97 3.45
N GLY A 607 -33.45 11.48 3.31
CA GLY A 607 -33.15 12.74 2.63
C GLY A 607 -33.48 12.70 1.14
N SER A 608 -33.17 11.60 0.43
CA SER A 608 -33.53 11.44 -0.97
C SER A 608 -35.03 11.20 -1.19
N GLN A 609 -35.75 10.61 -0.23
CA GLN A 609 -37.23 10.50 -0.27
C GLN A 609 -37.92 11.83 0.05
N LEU A 610 -37.41 12.60 1.03
CA LEU A 610 -37.90 13.93 1.36
C LEU A 610 -37.64 14.94 0.23
N ASP A 611 -36.49 14.89 -0.43
CA ASP A 611 -36.20 15.72 -1.62
C ASP A 611 -37.10 15.40 -2.82
N THR A 612 -37.53 14.14 -2.94
CA THR A 612 -38.46 13.74 -4.02
C THR A 612 -39.91 14.16 -3.69
N GLU A 613 -40.32 14.09 -2.42
CA GLU A 613 -41.66 14.57 -2.01
C GLU A 613 -41.73 16.11 -1.96
N GLN A 614 -40.67 16.82 -1.57
CA GLN A 614 -40.63 18.29 -1.59
C GLN A 614 -40.56 18.88 -3.03
N LYS A 615 -39.93 18.18 -3.98
CA LYS A 615 -39.97 18.55 -5.41
C LYS A 615 -41.35 18.35 -6.03
N LEU A 616 -42.19 17.51 -5.48
CA LEU A 616 -43.57 17.30 -5.91
C LEU A 616 -44.57 18.31 -5.31
N GLN A 617 -44.21 19.01 -4.21
CA GLN A 617 -45.08 19.96 -3.52
C GLN A 617 -44.72 21.44 -3.69
N GLY A 618 -43.81 21.82 -4.59
CA GLY A 618 -43.64 23.16 -5.14
C GLY A 618 -43.76 24.32 -4.15
N THR A 619 -42.97 24.38 -3.08
CA THR A 619 -42.93 25.57 -2.22
C THR A 619 -41.51 25.83 -1.69
N TYR A 620 -40.94 26.92 -2.17
CA TYR A 620 -39.70 27.49 -1.68
C TYR A 620 -39.94 28.25 -0.38
N PHE A 621 -39.22 27.99 0.66
CA PHE A 621 -38.95 28.97 1.72
C PHE A 621 -37.45 29.04 2.00
N PHE A 622 -36.91 30.20 1.68
CA PHE A 622 -35.62 30.68 2.21
C PHE A 622 -35.85 31.23 3.63
N THR A 623 -35.05 30.84 4.58
CA THR A 623 -34.77 31.70 5.73
C THR A 623 -33.30 31.58 6.07
N ASP A 624 -32.58 32.68 5.84
CA ASP A 624 -31.34 33.06 6.50
C ASP A 624 -31.51 33.11 8.02
N SER A 625 -30.53 32.63 8.77
CA SER A 625 -29.87 33.35 9.89
C SER A 625 -29.01 32.39 10.71
N ALA A 626 -27.74 32.63 10.71
CA ALA A 626 -26.82 32.95 11.81
C ALA A 626 -26.86 32.03 13.07
N LEU A 627 -25.85 31.30 13.28
CA LEU A 627 -24.81 31.34 14.34
C LEU A 627 -23.94 30.11 14.30
#